data_e56ffcbdd5c5cfadb89e6a3b7f9f7bc3
#
_entry.id   e56ffcbdd5c5cfadb89e6a3b7f9f7bc3
#
_cell.length_a   1.000
_cell.length_b   1.000
_cell.length_c   1.000
_cell.angle_alpha   90.00
_cell.angle_beta   90.00
_cell.angle_gamma   90.00
#
_symmetry.space_group_name_H-M   'P 1'
#
loop_
_entity.id
_entity.type
_entity.pdbx_description
1 polymer ?
#
loop_
_entity_poly.entity_id
_entity_poly.type
_entity_poly.pdbx_seq_one_letter_code
_entity_poly.pdbx_strand_id
1 'polypeptide(L)'
;MKRPVLLEGGWIVSKHPYHNDPSGYKTAKDVRIGEFEDGQEAHVNMMDFRVGDETMSWFRDAYPLVERFISEGGYRLYPDSIVVPKEMKSGSRIKIVHRWNNLGWGYCPTNIPQWNQKYKVALAVL
;
A
#
# COMPACT_ATOMS: atom_id res chain seq x y z
N MET A 1 -11.88 4.27 12.47
CA MET A 1 -11.14 5.41 11.87
C MET A 1 -10.07 4.82 10.98
N LYS A 2 -10.05 5.14 9.68
CA LYS A 2 -9.05 4.62 8.74
C LYS A 2 -7.74 5.39 8.92
N ARG A 3 -6.65 4.69 9.17
CA ARG A 3 -5.30 5.27 9.35
C ARG A 3 -4.29 4.49 8.53
N PRO A 4 -3.18 5.11 8.12
CA PRO A 4 -2.06 4.37 7.56
C PRO A 4 -1.56 3.34 8.56
N VAL A 5 -1.29 2.14 8.06
CA VAL A 5 -0.78 1.02 8.85
C VAL A 5 0.58 0.61 8.29
N LEU A 6 1.54 0.41 9.16
CA LEU A 6 2.81 -0.22 8.85
C LEU A 6 2.78 -1.64 9.45
N LEU A 7 3.08 -2.64 8.64
CA LEU A 7 3.34 -3.99 9.10
C LEU A 7 4.85 -4.21 9.19
N GLU A 8 5.29 -4.69 10.34
CA GLU A 8 6.65 -5.16 10.55
C GLU A 8 6.66 -6.69 10.38
N GLY A 9 7.40 -7.19 9.40
CA GLY A 9 7.61 -8.61 9.16
C GLY A 9 8.53 -9.19 10.25
N GLY A 10 7.98 -9.44 11.43
CA GLY A 10 8.74 -9.69 12.64
C GLY A 10 9.17 -11.14 12.88
N TRP A 11 8.77 -12.07 12.04
CA TRP A 11 9.09 -13.48 12.21
C TRP A 11 10.54 -13.79 11.86
N ILE A 12 11.27 -14.36 12.83
CA ILE A 12 12.66 -14.79 12.63
C ILE A 12 12.66 -16.16 11.96
N VAL A 13 12.55 -16.20 10.64
CA VAL A 13 12.42 -17.45 9.87
C VAL A 13 13.61 -18.40 10.04
N SER A 14 14.82 -17.91 10.25
CA SER A 14 16.01 -18.74 10.47
C SER A 14 16.02 -19.48 11.79
N LYS A 15 15.23 -19.03 12.76
CA LYS A 15 15.13 -19.62 14.11
C LYS A 15 13.73 -20.14 14.42
N HIS A 16 12.84 -20.11 13.44
CA HIS A 16 11.45 -20.50 13.65
C HIS A 16 11.31 -21.99 13.91
N PRO A 17 10.62 -22.40 14.98
CA PRO A 17 10.42 -23.81 15.30
C PRO A 17 9.27 -24.41 14.48
N TYR A 18 9.43 -24.53 13.17
CA TYR A 18 8.39 -24.99 12.23
C TYR A 18 7.71 -26.31 12.62
N HIS A 19 8.45 -27.22 13.30
CA HIS A 19 7.90 -28.50 13.75
C HIS A 19 6.87 -28.37 14.88
N ASN A 20 6.86 -27.25 15.60
CA ASN A 20 5.96 -26.97 16.72
C ASN A 20 5.08 -25.72 16.46
N ASP A 21 5.03 -25.25 15.24
CA ASP A 21 4.26 -24.05 14.92
C ASP A 21 2.75 -24.34 14.98
N PRO A 22 2.00 -23.69 15.88
CA PRO A 22 0.55 -23.85 15.96
C PRO A 22 -0.17 -23.32 14.71
N SER A 23 0.43 -22.40 13.96
CA SER A 23 -0.09 -21.89 12.68
C SER A 23 0.08 -22.91 11.54
N GLY A 24 0.86 -23.97 11.76
CA GLY A 24 1.09 -25.01 10.77
C GLY A 24 2.10 -24.66 9.68
N TYR A 25 2.82 -23.56 9.79
CA TYR A 25 3.87 -23.19 8.84
C TYR A 25 5.01 -24.20 8.83
N LYS A 26 5.48 -24.58 7.66
CA LYS A 26 6.55 -25.57 7.45
C LYS A 26 7.82 -24.98 6.89
N THR A 27 7.73 -23.82 6.25
CA THR A 27 8.84 -23.17 5.55
C THR A 27 8.84 -21.66 5.78
N ALA A 28 9.96 -21.02 5.49
CA ALA A 28 10.05 -19.55 5.48
C ALA A 28 9.01 -18.92 4.52
N LYS A 29 8.76 -19.58 3.38
CA LYS A 29 7.75 -19.12 2.42
C LYS A 29 6.35 -19.10 3.02
N ASP A 30 5.97 -20.11 3.80
CA ASP A 30 4.65 -20.17 4.42
C ASP A 30 4.46 -19.02 5.41
N VAL A 31 5.50 -18.71 6.20
CA VAL A 31 5.49 -17.56 7.11
C VAL A 31 5.31 -16.26 6.33
N ARG A 32 6.05 -16.08 5.23
CA ARG A 32 5.93 -14.84 4.42
C ARG A 32 4.57 -14.71 3.75
N ILE A 33 3.96 -15.84 3.34
CA ILE A 33 2.58 -15.83 2.84
C ILE A 33 1.62 -15.36 3.94
N GLY A 34 1.70 -15.92 5.16
CA GLY A 34 0.84 -15.50 6.27
C GLY A 34 1.00 -14.02 6.61
N GLU A 35 2.24 -13.52 6.76
CA GLU A 35 2.49 -12.09 7.01
C GLU A 35 1.94 -11.20 5.89
N PHE A 36 2.05 -11.65 4.65
CA PHE A 36 1.52 -10.90 3.50
C PHE A 36 -0.01 -10.85 3.52
N GLU A 37 -0.67 -11.97 3.80
CA GLU A 37 -2.14 -12.06 3.90
C GLU A 37 -2.67 -11.21 5.04
N ASP A 38 -2.04 -11.24 6.21
CA ASP A 38 -2.34 -10.37 7.34
C ASP A 38 -2.19 -8.89 6.96
N GLY A 39 -1.10 -8.55 6.24
CA GLY A 39 -0.87 -7.22 5.74
C GLY A 39 -1.94 -6.75 4.76
N GLN A 40 -2.40 -7.63 3.90
CA GLN A 40 -3.47 -7.34 2.94
C GLN A 40 -4.81 -7.12 3.65
N GLU A 41 -5.16 -7.99 4.60
CA GLU A 41 -6.38 -7.87 5.40
C GLU A 41 -6.37 -6.59 6.26
N ALA A 42 -5.22 -6.24 6.84
CA ALA A 42 -5.04 -5.02 7.60
C ALA A 42 -4.95 -3.75 6.73
N HIS A 43 -4.98 -3.88 5.40
CA HIS A 43 -4.84 -2.74 4.47
C HIS A 43 -3.58 -1.92 4.69
N VAL A 44 -2.43 -2.57 4.88
CA VAL A 44 -1.19 -1.89 5.22
C VAL A 44 -0.70 -0.96 4.12
N ASN A 45 -0.16 0.16 4.53
CA ASN A 45 0.45 1.15 3.64
C ASN A 45 1.91 0.86 3.35
N MET A 46 2.59 0.25 4.29
CA MET A 46 4.02 -0.06 4.21
C MET A 46 4.28 -1.42 4.86
N MET A 47 5.18 -2.19 4.28
CA MET A 47 5.75 -3.39 4.87
C MET A 47 7.23 -3.17 5.17
N ASP A 48 7.62 -3.40 6.41
CA ASP A 48 9.00 -3.41 6.83
C ASP A 48 9.53 -4.85 6.74
N PHE A 49 10.43 -5.09 5.80
CA PHE A 49 11.05 -6.40 5.60
C PHE A 49 12.19 -6.71 6.59
N ARG A 50 12.40 -5.84 7.57
CA ARG A 50 13.46 -5.98 8.58
C ARG A 50 14.87 -5.93 7.98
N VAL A 51 15.80 -6.67 8.58
CA VAL A 51 17.22 -6.64 8.20
C VAL A 51 17.80 -8.05 8.05
N GLY A 52 18.91 -8.15 7.33
CA GLY A 52 19.67 -9.39 7.22
C GLY A 52 18.88 -10.55 6.64
N ASP A 53 18.91 -11.70 7.31
CA ASP A 53 18.25 -12.93 6.85
C ASP A 53 16.72 -12.78 6.71
N GLU A 54 16.10 -11.93 7.50
CA GLU A 54 14.66 -11.65 7.41
C GLU A 54 14.34 -10.99 6.08
N THR A 55 15.07 -9.92 5.74
CA THR A 55 14.93 -9.27 4.43
C THR A 55 15.22 -10.26 3.30
N MET A 56 16.31 -11.01 3.41
CA MET A 56 16.71 -11.97 2.38
C MET A 56 15.68 -13.07 2.16
N SER A 57 14.94 -13.48 3.19
CA SER A 57 13.90 -14.48 3.04
C SER A 57 12.72 -14.00 2.18
N TRP A 58 12.37 -12.71 2.24
CA TRP A 58 11.37 -12.13 1.35
C TRP A 58 11.80 -12.24 -0.12
N PHE A 59 13.06 -11.89 -0.40
CA PHE A 59 13.58 -11.88 -1.78
C PHE A 59 13.94 -13.27 -2.32
N ARG A 60 14.38 -14.19 -1.47
CA ARG A 60 14.75 -15.55 -1.85
C ARG A 60 13.55 -16.49 -1.92
N ASP A 61 12.69 -16.44 -0.89
CA ASP A 61 11.66 -17.46 -0.67
C ASP A 61 10.27 -17.00 -1.12
N ALA A 62 10.03 -15.69 -1.16
CA ALA A 62 8.70 -15.11 -1.39
C ALA A 62 8.69 -13.88 -2.33
N TYR A 63 9.64 -13.78 -3.25
CA TYR A 63 9.77 -12.62 -4.14
C TYR A 63 8.49 -12.24 -4.88
N PRO A 64 7.64 -13.17 -5.37
CA PRO A 64 6.36 -12.81 -5.98
C PRO A 64 5.43 -12.01 -5.06
N LEU A 65 5.53 -12.17 -3.74
CA LEU A 65 4.76 -11.37 -2.79
C LEU A 65 5.30 -9.94 -2.68
N VAL A 66 6.62 -9.78 -2.80
CA VAL A 66 7.24 -8.44 -2.87
C VAL A 66 6.76 -7.69 -4.12
N GLU A 67 6.79 -8.35 -5.28
CA GLU A 67 6.27 -7.78 -6.53
C GLU A 67 4.79 -7.43 -6.41
N ARG A 68 4.00 -8.32 -5.81
CA ARG A 68 2.59 -8.09 -5.58
C ARG A 68 2.36 -6.90 -4.63
N PHE A 69 3.14 -6.75 -3.58
CA PHE A 69 3.05 -5.58 -2.71
C PHE A 69 3.41 -4.29 -3.45
N ILE A 70 4.44 -4.32 -4.31
CA ILE A 70 4.82 -3.17 -5.15
C ILE A 70 3.67 -2.79 -6.09
N SER A 71 2.92 -3.74 -6.61
CA SER A 71 1.82 -3.46 -7.55
C SER A 71 0.48 -3.12 -6.88
N GLU A 72 0.16 -3.73 -5.75
CA GLU A 72 -1.15 -3.66 -5.11
C GLU A 72 -1.14 -3.02 -3.72
N GLY A 73 0.02 -3.02 -3.03
CA GLY A 73 0.15 -2.52 -1.67
C GLY A 73 0.11 -0.99 -1.58
N GLY A 74 -0.09 -0.49 -0.35
CA GLY A 74 -0.19 0.93 -0.11
C GLY A 74 -1.39 1.58 -0.78
N TYR A 75 -1.34 2.88 -1.03
CA TYR A 75 -2.35 3.58 -1.80
C TYR A 75 -1.82 4.00 -3.18
N ARG A 76 -2.68 3.89 -4.20
CA ARG A 76 -2.35 4.18 -5.60
C ARG A 76 -3.48 4.98 -6.21
N LEU A 77 -3.35 6.30 -6.14
CA LEU A 77 -4.37 7.19 -6.67
C LEU A 77 -4.28 7.24 -8.19
N TYR A 78 -5.43 7.04 -8.81
CA TYR A 78 -5.58 7.02 -10.25
C TYR A 78 -6.74 7.94 -10.67
N PRO A 79 -6.55 8.87 -11.61
CA PRO A 79 -7.63 9.68 -12.17
C PRO A 79 -8.42 8.83 -13.15
N ASP A 80 -9.65 8.48 -12.77
CA ASP A 80 -10.56 7.66 -13.56
C ASP A 80 -11.31 8.48 -14.61
N SER A 81 -11.66 9.71 -14.26
CA SER A 81 -12.38 10.61 -15.16
C SER A 81 -12.03 12.06 -14.87
N ILE A 82 -11.77 12.81 -15.92
CA ILE A 82 -11.59 14.26 -15.86
C ILE A 82 -12.41 14.90 -16.98
N VAL A 83 -13.32 15.79 -16.62
CA VAL A 83 -14.15 16.53 -17.55
C VAL A 83 -13.77 17.99 -17.50
N VAL A 84 -13.30 18.52 -18.63
CA VAL A 84 -12.91 19.91 -18.81
C VAL A 84 -13.73 20.55 -19.94
N PRO A 85 -14.01 21.84 -19.92
CA PRO A 85 -14.60 22.55 -21.06
C PRO A 85 -13.69 22.45 -22.29
N LYS A 86 -14.27 22.30 -23.47
CA LYS A 86 -13.51 22.31 -24.75
C LYS A 86 -12.94 23.67 -25.08
N GLU A 87 -13.62 24.75 -24.68
CA GLU A 87 -13.24 26.12 -24.94
C GLU A 87 -13.37 26.94 -23.66
N MET A 88 -12.46 27.87 -23.47
CA MET A 88 -12.40 28.71 -22.29
C MET A 88 -12.00 30.14 -22.71
N LYS A 89 -12.60 31.14 -22.06
CA LYS A 89 -12.19 32.53 -22.22
C LYS A 89 -11.19 32.89 -21.11
N SER A 90 -10.14 33.61 -21.48
CA SER A 90 -9.17 34.14 -20.50
C SER A 90 -9.90 34.91 -19.40
N GLY A 91 -9.52 34.69 -18.14
CA GLY A 91 -10.14 35.30 -16.97
C GLY A 91 -11.49 34.73 -16.53
N SER A 92 -12.04 33.75 -17.26
CA SER A 92 -13.30 33.11 -16.83
C SER A 92 -13.08 32.07 -15.74
N ARG A 93 -14.10 31.86 -14.89
CA ARG A 93 -14.14 30.71 -13.97
C ARG A 93 -14.61 29.49 -14.74
N ILE A 94 -13.92 28.39 -14.58
CA ILE A 94 -14.26 27.10 -15.18
C ILE A 94 -14.58 26.09 -14.10
N LYS A 95 -15.44 25.12 -14.44
CA LYS A 95 -15.72 23.96 -13.60
C LYS A 95 -15.00 22.76 -14.20
N ILE A 96 -14.11 22.16 -13.41
CA ILE A 96 -13.48 20.89 -13.73
C ILE A 96 -14.08 19.83 -12.81
N VAL A 97 -14.57 18.75 -13.39
CA VAL A 97 -15.10 17.60 -12.64
C VAL A 97 -14.13 16.46 -12.80
N HIS A 98 -13.72 15.87 -11.70
CA HIS A 98 -12.80 14.74 -11.71
C HIS A 98 -13.21 13.68 -10.71
N ARG A 99 -12.87 12.43 -11.02
CA ARG A 99 -13.06 11.26 -10.17
C ARG A 99 -11.73 10.53 -10.03
N TRP A 100 -11.45 10.08 -8.83
CA TRP A 100 -10.22 9.36 -8.49
C TRP A 100 -10.56 8.04 -7.83
N ASN A 101 -9.82 7.01 -8.21
CA ASN A 101 -9.86 5.70 -7.58
C ASN A 101 -8.55 5.44 -6.84
N ASN A 102 -8.62 4.63 -5.79
CA ASN A 102 -7.45 4.05 -5.15
C ASN A 102 -7.35 2.58 -5.61
N LEU A 103 -6.34 2.27 -6.38
CA LEU A 103 -6.08 0.91 -6.88
C LEU A 103 -5.32 0.04 -5.89
N GLY A 104 -4.69 0.65 -4.89
CA GLY A 104 -4.02 -0.08 -3.83
C GLY A 104 -4.99 -0.43 -2.70
N TRP A 105 -4.62 -1.42 -1.90
CA TRP A 105 -5.44 -1.80 -0.73
C TRP A 105 -5.25 -0.90 0.48
N GLY A 106 -4.15 -0.14 0.54
CA GLY A 106 -3.85 0.76 1.64
C GLY A 106 -4.69 2.03 1.61
N TYR A 107 -4.80 2.65 2.77
CA TYR A 107 -5.60 3.85 2.94
C TYR A 107 -4.81 5.13 2.64
N CYS A 108 -5.30 5.96 1.73
CA CYS A 108 -4.72 7.28 1.49
C CYS A 108 -5.05 8.24 2.65
N PRO A 109 -4.06 8.77 3.36
CA PRO A 109 -4.27 9.51 4.60
C PRO A 109 -4.68 10.98 4.38
N THR A 110 -5.70 11.21 3.54
CA THR A 110 -6.17 12.56 3.19
C THR A 110 -7.07 13.18 4.25
N ASN A 111 -7.59 12.38 5.18
CA ASN A 111 -8.57 12.80 6.20
C ASN A 111 -8.03 12.76 7.62
N ILE A 112 -6.71 12.79 7.79
CA ILE A 112 -6.09 12.84 9.11
C ILE A 112 -6.13 14.30 9.60
N PRO A 113 -6.87 14.62 10.68
CA PRO A 113 -7.03 15.99 11.16
C PRO A 113 -5.70 16.68 11.49
N GLN A 114 -4.73 15.91 12.04
CA GLN A 114 -3.40 16.40 12.36
C GLN A 114 -2.61 16.89 11.14
N TRP A 115 -2.95 16.40 9.95
CA TRP A 115 -2.33 16.80 8.70
C TRP A 115 -3.10 17.92 8.00
N ASN A 116 -4.20 18.38 8.61
CA ASN A 116 -5.04 19.46 8.12
C ASN A 116 -5.39 19.33 6.64
N GLN A 117 -5.65 18.09 6.19
CA GLN A 117 -5.98 17.79 4.79
C GLN A 117 -4.95 18.38 3.80
N LYS A 118 -3.67 18.31 4.14
CA LYS A 118 -2.58 18.92 3.34
C LYS A 118 -2.46 18.34 1.92
N TYR A 119 -2.85 17.07 1.76
CA TYR A 119 -2.78 16.41 0.46
C TYR A 119 -4.09 16.62 -0.29
N LYS A 120 -4.06 17.54 -1.23
CA LYS A 120 -5.19 17.86 -2.11
C LYS A 120 -4.80 17.61 -3.55
N VAL A 121 -5.78 17.22 -4.36
CA VAL A 121 -5.59 17.19 -5.81
C VAL A 121 -5.44 18.60 -6.31
N ALA A 122 -4.41 18.84 -7.10
CA ALA A 122 -4.19 20.08 -7.82
C ALA A 122 -4.14 19.79 -9.33
N LEU A 123 -4.72 20.66 -10.11
CA LEU A 123 -4.63 20.63 -11.58
C LEU A 123 -3.76 21.79 -12.00
N ALA A 124 -2.71 21.50 -12.75
CA ALA A 124 -1.83 22.51 -13.35
C ALA A 124 -2.14 22.64 -14.84
N VAL A 125 -2.18 23.86 -15.33
CA VAL A 125 -2.21 24.17 -16.76
C VAL A 125 -0.80 24.57 -17.13
N LEU A 126 -0.22 23.89 -18.12
CA LEU A 126 1.12 24.15 -18.64
C LEU A 126 1.02 24.98 -19.95
#